data_7e446a4fcd7e096fc56bab90dcace3db
#
_entry.id   7e446a4fcd7e096fc56bab90dcace3db
#
_cell.length_a   1.000
_cell.length_b   1.000
_cell.length_c   1.000
_cell.angle_alpha   90.00
_cell.angle_beta   90.00
_cell.angle_gamma   90.00
#
_symmetry.space_group_name_H-M   'P 1'
#
loop_
_entity.id
_entity.type
_entity.pdbx_description
1 polymer ?
#
loop_
_entity_poly.entity_id
_entity_poly.type
_entity_poly.pdbx_seq_one_letter_code
_entity_poly.pdbx_strand_id
1 'polypeptide(L)'
;MNEVKTPKKPLIFYYCVTLLVLLLFNFWMMPHIVRMQVKEVDYGTFMSMTEEGSVGRVEIQYNQILFTDKEENTVYKTGLMDDPGLTERLYRSGAVFASEIIEQTSPVLSFLLSWVLPLLVFFGIGQYMTRRMIKKAGGGNSMMFNMGKSNAKVYVKSADGIKFTDVAGEDEAKENLTEIVEYLHNPGKYKEIGASMPKGILLVGPPGTGKTMLAKAVAGEANVPFFSMSGSEFVEMFVGMGASKVRDLFRQAKEKAPCIVFIDEIDAIGKKRDGQMGGNDEREQTLNQLLTEMDGFEGNNGVIILAATNRPESLDPALLRPGRFDRRVPVELPDLKGREEILKVHAKKIKVGEDVDFTKVARMASGASGAELANIVNEAALRAVRDGRGYAAQTDLEESIEVVIAGYQKKNAILTDEEKRIVACHEIGHALVAAMQNHSAPVQKITIVPRTSGALGYTMQVEEGNHYLMSKEEIENKIATYTGGRAAEEVVFGSITTGASNDIEQATKLARAMITRYGMSGDFDMVAMETVTNQYLGGDTSLACSAETQALIDKQVVELVKRQHKKAIEILTENRQKLDELSRFLYEKETITGEEFMRILEA
;
A
#
# COMPACT_ATOMS: atom_id res chain seq x y z
N MET A 1 -22.64 -2.87 -20.23
CA MET A 1 -21.73 -1.78 -20.63
C MET A 1 -22.01 -0.59 -19.75
N ASN A 2 -21.24 -0.38 -18.71
CA ASN A 2 -21.36 0.77 -17.82
C ASN A 2 -20.32 1.82 -18.23
N GLU A 3 -20.80 3.00 -18.64
CA GLU A 3 -19.93 4.12 -19.01
C GLU A 3 -19.06 4.54 -17.82
N VAL A 4 -17.76 4.50 -18.03
CA VAL A 4 -16.77 5.07 -17.12
C VAL A 4 -16.89 6.60 -17.21
N LYS A 5 -17.53 7.24 -16.22
CA LYS A 5 -17.55 8.69 -16.10
C LYS A 5 -16.15 9.20 -15.80
N THR A 6 -15.56 9.92 -16.74
CA THR A 6 -14.30 10.65 -16.54
C THR A 6 -14.40 11.58 -15.34
N PRO A 7 -13.37 11.69 -14.47
CA PRO A 7 -13.41 12.57 -13.32
C PRO A 7 -13.55 14.04 -13.79
N LYS A 8 -14.60 14.71 -13.34
CA LYS A 8 -14.81 16.16 -13.60
C LYS A 8 -13.70 16.93 -12.89
N LYS A 9 -12.90 17.69 -13.63
CA LYS A 9 -11.86 18.56 -13.07
C LYS A 9 -12.49 19.56 -12.09
N PRO A 10 -11.80 19.89 -10.97
CA PRO A 10 -12.35 20.79 -9.96
C PRO A 10 -12.60 22.19 -10.56
N LEU A 11 -13.61 22.88 -10.05
CA LEU A 11 -14.08 24.19 -10.54
C LEU A 11 -12.94 25.23 -10.60
N ILE A 12 -12.04 25.16 -9.66
CA ILE A 12 -10.85 26.02 -9.56
C ILE A 12 -9.94 25.91 -10.81
N PHE A 13 -9.89 24.75 -11.45
CA PHE A 13 -9.13 24.55 -12.69
C PHE A 13 -9.70 25.40 -13.83
N TYR A 14 -11.01 25.49 -13.96
CA TYR A 14 -11.65 26.30 -14.99
C TYR A 14 -11.45 27.81 -14.75
N TYR A 15 -11.48 28.24 -13.48
CA TYR A 15 -11.17 29.63 -13.12
C TYR A 15 -9.71 29.99 -13.41
N CYS A 16 -8.76 29.11 -13.08
CA CYS A 16 -7.34 29.31 -13.40
C CYS A 16 -7.09 29.34 -14.90
N VAL A 17 -7.73 28.47 -15.66
CA VAL A 17 -7.60 28.46 -17.13
C VAL A 17 -8.20 29.73 -17.75
N THR A 18 -9.38 30.18 -17.30
CA THR A 18 -10.02 31.42 -17.81
C THR A 18 -9.17 32.66 -17.47
N LEU A 19 -8.64 32.72 -16.26
CA LEU A 19 -7.74 33.81 -15.84
C LEU A 19 -6.45 33.82 -16.67
N LEU A 20 -5.86 32.66 -16.92
CA LEU A 20 -4.67 32.51 -17.75
C LEU A 20 -4.92 32.96 -19.19
N VAL A 21 -6.06 32.59 -19.77
CA VAL A 21 -6.46 32.98 -21.11
C VAL A 21 -6.67 34.50 -21.20
N LEU A 22 -7.33 35.11 -20.20
CA LEU A 22 -7.50 36.57 -20.14
C LEU A 22 -6.18 37.32 -19.97
N LEU A 23 -5.24 36.79 -19.16
CA LEU A 23 -3.91 37.36 -19.02
C LEU A 23 -3.10 37.24 -20.30
N LEU A 24 -3.15 36.11 -21.00
CA LEU A 24 -2.48 35.90 -22.29
C LEU A 24 -3.06 36.80 -23.37
N PHE A 25 -4.38 36.96 -23.40
CA PHE A 25 -5.05 37.86 -24.34
C PHE A 25 -4.64 39.32 -24.10
N ASN A 26 -4.63 39.78 -22.85
CA ASN A 26 -4.34 41.18 -22.53
C ASN A 26 -2.84 41.51 -22.68
N PHE A 27 -1.93 40.59 -22.32
CA PHE A 27 -0.48 40.86 -22.34
C PHE A 27 0.18 40.56 -23.69
N TRP A 28 -0.33 39.62 -24.48
CA TRP A 28 0.34 39.15 -25.70
C TRP A 28 -0.39 39.50 -26.97
N MET A 29 -1.71 39.36 -27.02
CA MET A 29 -2.48 39.52 -28.24
C MET A 29 -2.91 40.98 -28.50
N MET A 30 -3.33 41.74 -27.45
CA MET A 30 -3.72 43.15 -27.59
C MET A 30 -2.57 44.05 -28.09
N PRO A 31 -1.35 44.01 -27.54
CA PRO A 31 -0.23 44.82 -28.05
C PRO A 31 0.17 44.46 -29.51
N HIS A 32 -0.03 43.20 -29.91
CA HIS A 32 0.31 42.76 -31.28
C HIS A 32 -0.68 43.26 -32.32
N ILE A 33 -1.97 43.30 -32.01
CA ILE A 33 -3.01 43.78 -32.89
C ILE A 33 -2.85 45.29 -33.14
N VAL A 34 -2.51 46.06 -32.10
CA VAL A 34 -2.30 47.53 -32.22
C VAL A 34 -1.05 47.87 -33.03
N ARG A 35 0.01 47.07 -32.96
CA ARG A 35 1.26 47.28 -33.70
C ARG A 35 1.16 46.99 -35.20
N MET A 36 0.19 46.25 -35.66
CA MET A 36 0.06 45.87 -37.07
C MET A 36 -0.49 46.97 -37.99
N GLN A 37 -0.99 48.09 -37.45
CA GLN A 37 -1.63 49.19 -38.25
C GLN A 37 -0.77 50.42 -38.42
N VAL A 38 0.41 50.53 -37.82
CA VAL A 38 1.26 51.74 -37.85
C VAL A 38 2.64 51.41 -38.41
N LYS A 39 3.06 52.03 -39.48
CA LYS A 39 4.36 51.83 -40.12
C LYS A 39 5.40 52.81 -39.53
N GLU A 40 6.49 52.28 -39.01
CA GLU A 40 7.56 53.10 -38.47
C GLU A 40 8.51 53.56 -39.57
N VAL A 41 8.80 54.85 -39.60
CA VAL A 41 9.72 55.48 -40.55
C VAL A 41 10.68 56.43 -39.82
N ASP A 42 11.85 56.65 -40.40
CA ASP A 42 12.79 57.64 -39.88
C ASP A 42 12.35 59.08 -40.10
N TYR A 43 12.92 60.01 -39.31
CA TYR A 43 12.55 61.42 -39.41
C TYR A 43 12.92 62.04 -40.75
N GLY A 44 13.98 61.61 -41.44
CA GLY A 44 14.38 62.04 -42.78
C GLY A 44 13.32 61.69 -43.84
N THR A 45 12.77 60.47 -43.74
CA THR A 45 11.65 60.04 -44.61
C THR A 45 10.40 60.92 -44.42
N PHE A 46 10.06 61.21 -43.15
CA PHE A 46 8.97 62.11 -42.81
C PHE A 46 9.20 63.52 -43.42
N MET A 47 10.43 64.01 -43.33
CA MET A 47 10.82 65.29 -43.91
C MET A 47 10.63 65.32 -45.47
N SER A 48 11.15 64.28 -46.15
CA SER A 48 11.00 64.15 -47.59
C SER A 48 9.53 64.09 -48.02
N MET A 49 8.72 63.30 -47.30
CA MET A 49 7.26 63.22 -47.58
C MET A 49 6.54 64.53 -47.30
N THR A 50 7.03 65.34 -46.34
CA THR A 50 6.47 66.67 -46.06
C THR A 50 6.83 67.68 -47.19
N GLU A 51 8.07 67.64 -47.68
CA GLU A 51 8.51 68.53 -48.82
C GLU A 51 7.84 68.15 -50.14
N GLU A 52 7.62 66.88 -50.39
CA GLU A 52 6.88 66.38 -51.53
C GLU A 52 5.37 66.65 -51.45
N GLY A 53 4.90 67.16 -50.32
CA GLY A 53 3.51 67.41 -50.03
C GLY A 53 2.61 66.18 -50.04
N SER A 54 3.15 65.02 -49.78
CA SER A 54 2.44 63.72 -49.71
C SER A 54 1.83 63.41 -48.32
N VAL A 55 2.10 64.23 -47.31
CA VAL A 55 1.57 64.09 -45.95
C VAL A 55 0.18 64.73 -45.84
N GLY A 56 -0.80 63.98 -45.31
CA GLY A 56 -2.17 64.42 -45.11
C GLY A 56 -2.44 65.05 -43.75
N ARG A 57 -2.46 64.23 -42.71
CA ARG A 57 -2.70 64.68 -41.34
C ARG A 57 -1.50 64.35 -40.45
N VAL A 58 -1.10 65.29 -39.61
CA VAL A 58 0.03 65.12 -38.65
C VAL A 58 -0.44 65.39 -37.23
N GLU A 59 -0.16 64.47 -36.31
CA GLU A 59 -0.42 64.64 -34.93
C GLU A 59 0.91 64.57 -34.18
N ILE A 60 1.26 65.66 -33.53
CA ILE A 60 2.50 65.77 -32.78
C ILE A 60 2.23 65.35 -31.29
N GLN A 61 2.77 64.22 -30.87
CA GLN A 61 2.68 63.71 -29.53
C GLN A 61 3.97 64.01 -28.72
N TYR A 62 3.97 63.70 -27.43
CA TYR A 62 5.07 64.06 -26.53
C TYR A 62 6.46 63.58 -26.97
N ASN A 63 6.54 62.42 -27.59
CA ASN A 63 7.80 61.77 -28.00
C ASN A 63 7.79 61.21 -29.41
N GLN A 64 6.72 61.40 -30.16
CA GLN A 64 6.59 60.87 -31.52
C GLN A 64 5.65 61.73 -32.35
N ILE A 65 5.78 61.62 -33.68
CA ILE A 65 4.88 62.23 -34.65
C ILE A 65 4.15 61.09 -35.34
N LEU A 66 2.82 61.13 -35.32
CA LEU A 66 1.96 60.26 -36.09
C LEU A 66 1.48 61.05 -37.31
N PHE A 67 1.55 60.46 -38.51
CA PHE A 67 1.07 61.10 -39.70
C PHE A 67 0.48 60.11 -40.70
N THR A 68 -0.39 60.62 -41.60
CA THR A 68 -1.00 59.84 -42.67
C THR A 68 -0.54 60.36 -44.03
N ASP A 69 -0.61 59.49 -45.03
CA ASP A 69 -0.55 59.95 -46.45
C ASP A 69 -1.80 60.74 -46.81
N LYS A 70 -1.80 61.42 -47.96
CA LYS A 70 -2.94 62.26 -48.45
C LYS A 70 -4.22 61.48 -48.69
N GLU A 71 -4.10 60.14 -48.89
CA GLU A 71 -5.25 59.26 -49.13
C GLU A 71 -5.78 58.66 -47.83
N GLU A 72 -5.16 58.96 -46.65
CA GLU A 72 -5.46 58.46 -45.29
C GLU A 72 -5.46 56.93 -45.14
N ASN A 73 -4.81 56.21 -46.08
CA ASN A 73 -4.81 54.76 -46.11
C ASN A 73 -3.78 54.13 -45.17
N THR A 74 -2.70 54.86 -44.87
CA THR A 74 -1.59 54.30 -44.06
C THR A 74 -1.19 55.28 -42.95
N VAL A 75 -1.11 54.80 -41.73
CA VAL A 75 -0.62 55.56 -40.57
C VAL A 75 0.86 55.30 -40.40
N TYR A 76 1.64 56.36 -40.34
CA TYR A 76 3.08 56.35 -40.12
C TYR A 76 3.39 56.94 -38.75
N LYS A 77 4.49 56.47 -38.14
CA LYS A 77 5.05 57.07 -36.91
C LYS A 77 6.55 57.32 -37.08
N THR A 78 7.01 58.44 -36.54
CA THR A 78 8.43 58.77 -36.42
C THR A 78 8.73 59.40 -35.08
N GLY A 79 9.98 59.34 -34.63
CA GLY A 79 10.41 60.02 -33.40
C GLY A 79 10.38 61.52 -33.53
N LEU A 80 10.01 62.22 -32.46
CA LEU A 80 10.09 63.68 -32.42
C LEU A 80 11.56 64.10 -32.34
N MET A 81 11.99 65.05 -33.20
CA MET A 81 13.28 65.70 -33.15
C MET A 81 13.08 67.21 -32.88
N ASP A 82 14.08 67.84 -32.23
CA ASP A 82 14.03 69.27 -31.98
C ASP A 82 14.28 70.03 -33.27
N ASP A 83 13.22 70.39 -33.92
CA ASP A 83 13.21 71.06 -35.25
C ASP A 83 12.34 72.34 -35.21
N PRO A 84 12.96 73.52 -35.03
CA PRO A 84 12.24 74.76 -34.96
C PRO A 84 11.49 75.15 -36.28
N GLY A 85 11.89 74.56 -37.39
CA GLY A 85 11.26 74.80 -38.69
C GLY A 85 10.09 73.88 -39.05
N LEU A 86 9.79 72.89 -38.19
CA LEU A 86 8.76 71.86 -38.48
C LEU A 86 7.38 72.46 -38.74
N THR A 87 6.94 73.38 -37.93
CA THR A 87 5.62 74.02 -37.99
C THR A 87 5.45 74.83 -39.32
N GLU A 88 6.50 75.55 -39.76
CA GLU A 88 6.49 76.32 -40.98
C GLU A 88 6.46 75.40 -42.20
N ARG A 89 7.19 74.32 -42.22
CA ARG A 89 7.19 73.30 -43.28
C ARG A 89 5.85 72.57 -43.37
N LEU A 90 5.28 72.19 -42.28
CA LEU A 90 3.94 71.57 -42.29
C LEU A 90 2.87 72.53 -42.79
N TYR A 91 2.96 73.80 -42.45
CA TYR A 91 2.05 74.83 -43.00
C TYR A 91 2.22 75.00 -44.49
N ARG A 92 3.45 75.05 -45.01
CA ARG A 92 3.75 75.20 -46.46
C ARG A 92 3.37 73.92 -47.25
N SER A 93 3.46 72.74 -46.68
CA SER A 93 3.07 71.48 -47.36
C SER A 93 1.56 71.31 -47.47
N GLY A 94 0.77 72.13 -46.76
CA GLY A 94 -0.69 72.04 -46.74
C GLY A 94 -1.21 70.85 -45.88
N ALA A 95 -0.37 70.25 -45.07
CA ALA A 95 -0.80 69.19 -44.15
C ALA A 95 -1.64 69.75 -42.98
N VAL A 96 -2.66 69.02 -42.57
CA VAL A 96 -3.43 69.35 -41.37
C VAL A 96 -2.69 68.88 -40.19
N PHE A 97 -2.22 69.78 -39.31
CA PHE A 97 -1.43 69.35 -38.10
C PHE A 97 -2.04 69.89 -36.83
N ALA A 98 -1.95 69.04 -35.75
CA ALA A 98 -2.39 69.38 -34.43
C ALA A 98 -1.40 68.79 -33.39
N SER A 99 -1.31 69.43 -32.26
CA SER A 99 -0.65 68.81 -31.09
C SER A 99 -1.69 68.11 -30.26
N GLU A 100 -1.29 66.97 -29.61
CA GLU A 100 -2.17 66.19 -28.74
C GLU A 100 -2.62 67.07 -27.57
N ILE A 101 -3.94 67.21 -27.39
CA ILE A 101 -4.51 67.82 -26.19
C ILE A 101 -4.65 66.71 -25.16
N ILE A 102 -3.76 66.68 -24.16
CA ILE A 102 -3.81 65.69 -23.08
C ILE A 102 -5.01 66.03 -22.20
N GLU A 103 -6.15 65.38 -22.43
CA GLU A 103 -7.22 65.31 -21.44
C GLU A 103 -6.74 64.46 -20.28
N GLN A 104 -6.49 65.05 -19.13
CA GLN A 104 -6.15 64.34 -17.89
C GLN A 104 -7.40 63.59 -17.43
N THR A 105 -7.58 62.37 -17.92
CA THR A 105 -8.49 61.40 -17.27
C THR A 105 -7.95 61.10 -15.88
N SER A 106 -8.81 61.26 -14.88
CA SER A 106 -8.42 61.03 -13.48
C SER A 106 -7.73 59.65 -13.33
N PRO A 107 -6.49 59.58 -12.80
CA PRO A 107 -5.78 58.29 -12.62
C PRO A 107 -6.61 57.26 -11.83
N VAL A 108 -7.46 57.76 -10.92
CA VAL A 108 -8.38 56.94 -10.12
C VAL A 108 -9.47 56.30 -10.96
N LEU A 109 -10.03 57.04 -11.92
CA LEU A 109 -11.08 56.52 -12.80
C LEU A 109 -10.51 55.47 -13.77
N SER A 110 -9.31 55.70 -14.29
CA SER A 110 -8.61 54.73 -15.15
C SER A 110 -8.29 53.45 -14.40
N PHE A 111 -7.82 53.55 -13.15
CA PHE A 111 -7.56 52.41 -12.29
C PHE A 111 -8.85 51.63 -11.96
N LEU A 112 -9.94 52.32 -11.62
CA LEU A 112 -11.23 51.70 -11.36
C LEU A 112 -11.78 50.96 -12.57
N LEU A 113 -11.73 51.57 -13.75
CA LEU A 113 -12.23 50.94 -14.97
C LEU A 113 -11.36 49.79 -15.47
N SER A 114 -10.05 49.91 -15.33
CA SER A 114 -9.12 48.89 -15.87
C SER A 114 -8.91 47.70 -14.95
N TRP A 115 -9.01 47.88 -13.62
CA TRP A 115 -8.69 46.83 -12.66
C TRP A 115 -9.87 46.40 -11.78
N VAL A 116 -10.66 47.35 -11.28
CA VAL A 116 -11.74 47.04 -10.33
C VAL A 116 -12.99 46.53 -11.04
N LEU A 117 -13.39 47.16 -12.16
CA LEU A 117 -14.59 46.77 -12.90
C LEU A 117 -14.51 45.34 -13.48
N PRO A 118 -13.42 44.88 -14.13
CA PRO A 118 -13.28 43.50 -14.57
C PRO A 118 -13.34 42.50 -13.42
N LEU A 119 -12.75 42.85 -12.28
CA LEU A 119 -12.79 42.01 -11.08
C LEU A 119 -14.22 41.87 -10.53
N LEU A 120 -14.98 42.96 -10.46
CA LEU A 120 -16.39 42.95 -10.01
C LEU A 120 -17.29 42.17 -10.99
N VAL A 121 -17.09 42.33 -12.28
CA VAL A 121 -17.83 41.56 -13.31
C VAL A 121 -17.51 40.07 -13.19
N PHE A 122 -16.22 39.73 -13.04
CA PHE A 122 -15.80 38.35 -12.84
C PHE A 122 -16.41 37.73 -11.57
N PHE A 123 -16.42 38.47 -10.46
CA PHE A 123 -17.02 38.02 -9.22
C PHE A 123 -18.56 37.89 -9.34
N GLY A 124 -19.21 38.80 -10.02
CA GLY A 124 -20.65 38.76 -10.29
C GLY A 124 -21.06 37.57 -11.15
N ILE A 125 -20.32 37.33 -12.24
CA ILE A 125 -20.55 36.17 -13.12
C ILE A 125 -20.25 34.86 -12.36
N GLY A 126 -19.21 34.80 -11.55
CA GLY A 126 -18.87 33.67 -10.70
C GLY A 126 -19.98 33.35 -9.72
N GLN A 127 -20.50 34.34 -9.02
CA GLN A 127 -21.65 34.18 -8.10
C GLN A 127 -22.93 33.76 -8.83
N TYR A 128 -23.21 34.34 -9.98
CA TYR A 128 -24.38 33.98 -10.80
C TYR A 128 -24.31 32.53 -11.28
N MET A 129 -23.15 32.09 -11.79
CA MET A 129 -22.92 30.71 -12.22
C MET A 129 -23.01 29.74 -11.04
N THR A 130 -22.41 30.07 -9.89
CA THR A 130 -22.50 29.26 -8.67
C THR A 130 -23.95 29.10 -8.20
N ARG A 131 -24.73 30.18 -8.17
CA ARG A 131 -26.16 30.12 -7.82
C ARG A 131 -26.99 29.31 -8.82
N ARG A 132 -26.66 29.35 -10.11
CA ARG A 132 -27.35 28.58 -11.15
C ARG A 132 -26.99 27.10 -11.11
N MET A 133 -25.72 26.75 -10.79
CA MET A 133 -25.28 25.36 -10.58
C MET A 133 -25.90 24.75 -9.33
N ILE A 134 -26.00 25.49 -8.23
CA ILE A 134 -26.66 25.04 -7.00
C ILE A 134 -28.15 24.76 -7.22
N LYS A 135 -28.86 25.58 -8.01
CA LYS A 135 -30.27 25.36 -8.37
C LYS A 135 -30.51 24.17 -9.30
N LYS A 136 -29.53 23.82 -10.18
CA LYS A 136 -29.63 22.66 -11.09
C LYS A 136 -29.14 21.34 -10.47
N ALA A 137 -28.37 21.37 -9.39
CA ALA A 137 -27.82 20.20 -8.71
C ALA A 137 -28.63 19.75 -7.49
N GLY A 138 -29.91 20.03 -7.44
CA GLY A 138 -30.86 19.48 -6.47
C GLY A 138 -30.30 19.22 -5.06
N GLY A 139 -30.32 20.20 -4.15
CA GLY A 139 -30.05 19.97 -2.73
C GLY A 139 -28.63 20.31 -2.29
N GLY A 140 -28.51 21.41 -1.58
CA GLY A 140 -27.28 22.00 -1.09
C GLY A 140 -26.40 21.09 -0.27
N ASN A 141 -25.15 21.21 -0.55
CA ASN A 141 -24.14 21.34 0.50
C ASN A 141 -22.85 21.83 -0.13
N SER A 142 -22.36 22.95 0.32
CA SER A 142 -21.11 23.51 -0.19
C SER A 142 -19.96 22.54 0.09
N MET A 143 -19.06 22.38 -0.91
CA MET A 143 -17.90 21.52 -0.83
C MET A 143 -17.06 21.76 0.45
N MET A 144 -17.09 22.98 0.99
CA MET A 144 -16.39 23.37 2.20
C MET A 144 -16.99 22.79 3.49
N PHE A 145 -18.29 22.50 3.51
CA PHE A 145 -18.96 21.87 4.68
C PHE A 145 -18.95 20.34 4.64
N ASN A 146 -18.50 19.71 3.54
CA ASN A 146 -18.40 18.26 3.42
C ASN A 146 -17.00 17.71 3.77
N MET A 147 -15.98 18.56 3.95
CA MET A 147 -14.61 18.12 4.22
C MET A 147 -14.43 17.44 5.58
N GLY A 148 -15.36 17.62 6.51
CA GLY A 148 -15.33 16.96 7.82
C GLY A 148 -16.29 15.78 7.98
N LYS A 149 -17.00 15.37 6.92
CA LYS A 149 -17.90 14.21 6.99
C LYS A 149 -17.15 12.91 6.79
N SER A 150 -17.43 11.96 7.63
CA SER A 150 -16.96 10.60 7.51
C SER A 150 -17.46 9.98 6.21
N ASN A 151 -16.53 9.43 5.41
CA ASN A 151 -16.84 8.57 4.26
C ASN A 151 -17.02 7.10 4.68
N ALA A 152 -17.41 6.85 5.93
CA ALA A 152 -17.61 5.51 6.44
C ALA A 152 -18.56 4.74 5.50
N LYS A 153 -18.11 3.59 5.05
CA LYS A 153 -18.93 2.67 4.29
C LYS A 153 -19.95 2.05 5.24
N VAL A 154 -21.18 2.49 5.12
CA VAL A 154 -22.29 1.93 5.90
C VAL A 154 -22.82 0.71 5.14
N TYR A 155 -22.52 -0.45 5.62
CA TYR A 155 -23.18 -1.68 5.18
C TYR A 155 -24.50 -1.83 5.97
N VAL A 156 -25.58 -1.37 5.36
CA VAL A 156 -26.94 -1.56 5.91
C VAL A 156 -27.32 -3.03 5.69
N LYS A 157 -28.08 -3.60 6.64
CA LYS A 157 -28.68 -4.94 6.59
C LYS A 157 -28.82 -5.47 5.16
N SER A 158 -27.94 -6.37 4.75
CA SER A 158 -28.10 -7.15 3.54
C SER A 158 -28.56 -8.55 3.96
N ALA A 159 -29.61 -9.06 3.34
CA ALA A 159 -30.01 -10.44 3.51
C ALA A 159 -28.89 -11.44 3.13
N ASP A 160 -27.91 -10.95 2.35
CA ASP A 160 -26.73 -11.68 1.89
C ASP A 160 -25.44 -11.30 2.67
N GLY A 161 -25.55 -10.91 3.95
CA GLY A 161 -24.40 -10.58 4.81
C GLY A 161 -23.51 -11.80 5.05
N ILE A 162 -22.18 -11.56 5.09
CA ILE A 162 -21.20 -12.57 5.50
C ILE A 162 -21.53 -13.07 6.91
N LYS A 163 -21.58 -14.39 7.12
CA LYS A 163 -21.83 -15.03 8.41
C LYS A 163 -20.61 -15.82 8.88
N PHE A 164 -20.64 -16.30 10.12
CA PHE A 164 -19.58 -17.15 10.67
C PHE A 164 -19.39 -18.46 9.87
N THR A 165 -20.44 -18.95 9.19
CA THR A 165 -20.36 -20.08 8.28
C THR A 165 -19.52 -19.82 7.02
N ASP A 166 -19.32 -18.56 6.64
CA ASP A 166 -18.52 -18.15 5.50
C ASP A 166 -17.05 -17.91 5.87
N VAL A 167 -16.75 -17.90 7.19
CA VAL A 167 -15.40 -17.76 7.75
C VAL A 167 -14.96 -19.14 8.23
N ALA A 168 -14.05 -19.77 7.53
CA ALA A 168 -13.48 -21.05 7.90
C ALA A 168 -12.25 -20.86 8.80
N GLY A 169 -11.99 -21.82 9.68
CA GLY A 169 -10.96 -21.72 10.71
C GLY A 169 -11.32 -20.69 11.79
N GLU A 170 -10.35 -20.30 12.63
CA GLU A 170 -10.49 -19.25 13.65
C GLU A 170 -11.57 -19.56 14.70
N ASP A 171 -11.69 -20.83 15.10
CA ASP A 171 -12.79 -21.27 15.96
C ASP A 171 -12.76 -20.58 17.33
N GLU A 172 -11.57 -20.36 17.92
CA GLU A 172 -11.41 -19.64 19.19
C GLU A 172 -11.79 -18.13 19.06
N ALA A 173 -11.42 -17.51 17.94
CA ALA A 173 -11.81 -16.11 17.69
C ALA A 173 -13.32 -15.99 17.49
N LYS A 174 -13.95 -16.93 16.78
CA LYS A 174 -15.41 -16.98 16.60
C LYS A 174 -16.13 -17.18 17.92
N GLU A 175 -15.66 -18.08 18.79
CA GLU A 175 -16.25 -18.33 20.12
C GLU A 175 -16.25 -17.04 20.94
N ASN A 176 -15.12 -16.35 21.03
CA ASN A 176 -15.00 -15.05 21.71
C ASN A 176 -15.95 -14.00 21.14
N LEU A 177 -16.19 -13.99 19.83
CA LEU A 177 -17.03 -13.01 19.15
C LEU A 177 -18.53 -13.41 19.18
N THR A 178 -18.86 -14.68 19.38
CA THR A 178 -20.24 -15.15 19.54
C THR A 178 -20.91 -14.55 20.78
N GLU A 179 -20.16 -14.34 21.88
CA GLU A 179 -20.67 -13.64 23.05
C GLU A 179 -21.18 -12.22 22.71
N ILE A 180 -20.52 -11.56 21.78
CA ILE A 180 -20.89 -10.22 21.34
C ILE A 180 -22.18 -10.24 20.55
N VAL A 181 -22.32 -11.22 19.66
CA VAL A 181 -23.55 -11.46 18.90
C VAL A 181 -24.71 -11.72 19.84
N GLU A 182 -24.53 -12.59 20.85
CA GLU A 182 -25.55 -12.86 21.87
C GLU A 182 -25.93 -11.61 22.67
N TYR A 183 -24.94 -10.80 23.07
CA TYR A 183 -25.20 -9.54 23.77
C TYR A 183 -26.01 -8.56 22.93
N LEU A 184 -25.67 -8.40 21.64
CA LEU A 184 -26.41 -7.52 20.75
C LEU A 184 -27.87 -7.97 20.57
N HIS A 185 -28.15 -9.27 20.63
CA HIS A 185 -29.50 -9.82 20.58
C HIS A 185 -30.25 -9.70 21.91
N ASN A 186 -29.58 -10.00 23.03
CA ASN A 186 -30.22 -10.12 24.35
C ASN A 186 -29.42 -9.37 25.45
N PRO A 187 -29.33 -8.04 25.40
CA PRO A 187 -28.56 -7.25 26.37
C PRO A 187 -29.09 -7.37 27.81
N GLY A 188 -30.40 -7.69 27.96
CA GLY A 188 -31.06 -7.85 29.27
C GLY A 188 -30.43 -8.97 30.12
N LYS A 189 -30.15 -10.12 29.53
CA LYS A 189 -29.56 -11.29 30.21
C LYS A 189 -28.24 -10.95 30.93
N TYR A 190 -27.40 -10.13 30.31
CA TYR A 190 -26.10 -9.71 30.89
C TYR A 190 -26.29 -8.67 31.99
N LYS A 191 -27.25 -7.74 31.84
CA LYS A 191 -27.58 -6.74 32.86
C LYS A 191 -28.14 -7.35 34.14
N GLU A 192 -28.95 -8.40 34.05
CA GLU A 192 -29.52 -9.10 35.19
C GLU A 192 -28.47 -9.72 36.12
N ILE A 193 -27.37 -10.21 35.54
CA ILE A 193 -26.25 -10.80 36.28
C ILE A 193 -25.24 -9.73 36.73
N GLY A 194 -25.39 -8.47 36.26
CA GLY A 194 -24.44 -7.39 36.51
C GLY A 194 -23.17 -7.45 35.66
N ALA A 195 -23.17 -8.24 34.58
CA ALA A 195 -22.04 -8.31 33.66
C ALA A 195 -21.98 -7.05 32.77
N SER A 196 -20.80 -6.47 32.66
CA SER A 196 -20.52 -5.36 31.73
C SER A 196 -19.79 -5.89 30.50
N MET A 197 -20.37 -5.66 29.32
CA MET A 197 -19.72 -6.03 28.07
C MET A 197 -18.58 -5.06 27.71
N PRO A 198 -17.52 -5.55 27.09
CA PRO A 198 -16.45 -4.68 26.59
C PRO A 198 -17.00 -3.68 25.58
N LYS A 199 -16.56 -2.42 25.69
CA LYS A 199 -16.94 -1.37 24.74
C LYS A 199 -16.21 -1.52 23.40
N GLY A 200 -14.96 -1.99 23.46
CA GLY A 200 -14.09 -2.14 22.32
C GLY A 200 -13.35 -3.47 22.34
N ILE A 201 -13.19 -4.05 21.15
CA ILE A 201 -12.50 -5.31 20.94
C ILE A 201 -11.46 -5.08 19.87
N LEU A 202 -10.24 -5.53 20.14
CA LEU A 202 -9.11 -5.42 19.24
C LEU A 202 -8.79 -6.80 18.64
N LEU A 203 -8.98 -6.93 17.32
CA LEU A 203 -8.55 -8.10 16.55
C LEU A 203 -7.06 -7.93 16.23
N VAL A 204 -6.24 -8.85 16.68
CA VAL A 204 -4.78 -8.81 16.51
C VAL A 204 -4.29 -10.04 15.79
N GLY A 205 -3.35 -9.90 14.85
CA GLY A 205 -2.79 -11.04 14.15
C GLY A 205 -2.10 -10.68 12.84
N PRO A 206 -1.50 -11.66 12.15
CA PRO A 206 -0.80 -11.45 10.88
C PRO A 206 -1.71 -10.87 9.79
N PRO A 207 -1.14 -10.22 8.76
CA PRO A 207 -1.91 -9.81 7.61
C PRO A 207 -2.51 -11.01 6.87
N GLY A 208 -3.69 -10.83 6.26
CA GLY A 208 -4.33 -11.88 5.47
C GLY A 208 -5.08 -12.97 6.27
N THR A 209 -5.12 -12.90 7.60
CA THR A 209 -5.84 -13.88 8.45
C THR A 209 -7.37 -13.69 8.49
N GLY A 210 -7.91 -12.67 7.81
CA GLY A 210 -9.35 -12.48 7.71
C GLY A 210 -10.00 -11.60 8.78
N LYS A 211 -9.25 -10.79 9.53
CA LYS A 211 -9.76 -9.89 10.59
C LYS A 211 -10.93 -9.03 10.14
N THR A 212 -10.81 -8.39 8.98
CA THR A 212 -11.89 -7.57 8.40
C THR A 212 -13.12 -8.40 8.02
N MET A 213 -12.91 -9.64 7.53
CA MET A 213 -13.99 -10.55 7.17
C MET A 213 -14.71 -11.05 8.43
N LEU A 214 -13.97 -11.38 9.48
CA LEU A 214 -14.50 -11.80 10.77
C LEU A 214 -15.35 -10.68 11.42
N ALA A 215 -14.88 -9.43 11.38
CA ALA A 215 -15.65 -8.28 11.87
C ALA A 215 -16.99 -8.10 11.11
N LYS A 216 -16.99 -8.30 9.79
CA LYS A 216 -18.21 -8.30 8.97
C LYS A 216 -19.13 -9.47 9.31
N ALA A 217 -18.57 -10.65 9.59
CA ALA A 217 -19.36 -11.83 9.97
C ALA A 217 -20.07 -11.63 11.31
N VAL A 218 -19.42 -10.99 12.29
CA VAL A 218 -20.06 -10.61 13.56
C VAL A 218 -21.28 -9.73 13.32
N ALA A 219 -21.18 -8.72 12.47
CA ALA A 219 -22.29 -7.83 12.16
C ALA A 219 -23.42 -8.54 11.38
N GLY A 220 -23.05 -9.44 10.45
CA GLY A 220 -24.00 -10.26 9.70
C GLY A 220 -24.75 -11.26 10.59
N GLU A 221 -24.04 -11.88 11.53
CA GLU A 221 -24.65 -12.81 12.51
C GLU A 221 -25.55 -12.08 13.50
N ALA A 222 -25.10 -10.93 14.02
CA ALA A 222 -25.89 -10.08 14.90
C ALA A 222 -27.04 -9.34 14.17
N ASN A 223 -27.06 -9.33 12.85
CA ASN A 223 -28.03 -8.63 12.01
C ASN A 223 -28.17 -7.14 12.37
N VAL A 224 -27.02 -6.47 12.58
CA VAL A 224 -26.96 -5.04 12.92
C VAL A 224 -26.20 -4.25 11.83
N PRO A 225 -26.40 -2.93 11.74
CA PRO A 225 -25.64 -2.08 10.85
C PRO A 225 -24.14 -2.14 11.13
N PHE A 226 -23.33 -2.15 10.07
CA PHE A 226 -21.87 -2.21 10.12
C PHE A 226 -21.26 -0.95 9.49
N PHE A 227 -20.54 -0.16 10.30
CA PHE A 227 -19.79 1.00 9.85
C PHE A 227 -18.32 0.62 9.73
N SER A 228 -17.75 0.70 8.55
CA SER A 228 -16.34 0.36 8.32
C SER A 228 -15.55 1.56 7.83
N MET A 229 -14.40 1.79 8.45
CA MET A 229 -13.45 2.82 8.07
C MET A 229 -12.02 2.31 8.31
N SER A 230 -11.07 2.66 7.44
CA SER A 230 -9.65 2.42 7.69
C SER A 230 -9.07 3.53 8.57
N GLY A 231 -8.16 3.17 9.48
CA GLY A 231 -7.38 4.14 10.27
C GLY A 231 -6.66 5.18 9.41
N SER A 232 -6.21 4.78 8.23
CA SER A 232 -5.58 5.69 7.25
C SER A 232 -6.54 6.75 6.71
N GLU A 233 -7.85 6.51 6.66
CA GLU A 233 -8.85 7.49 6.21
C GLU A 233 -9.06 8.64 7.20
N PHE A 234 -8.61 8.49 8.43
CA PHE A 234 -8.61 9.57 9.43
C PHE A 234 -7.37 10.47 9.34
N VAL A 235 -6.31 10.02 8.69
CA VAL A 235 -5.08 10.81 8.54
C VAL A 235 -5.26 11.79 7.39
N GLU A 236 -5.32 13.09 7.72
CA GLU A 236 -5.56 14.17 6.76
C GLU A 236 -4.41 15.18 6.78
N MET A 237 -4.31 16.00 5.73
CA MET A 237 -3.28 17.06 5.66
C MET A 237 -3.62 18.29 6.52
N PHE A 238 -4.90 18.47 6.89
CA PHE A 238 -5.35 19.63 7.66
C PHE A 238 -5.68 19.22 9.09
N VAL A 239 -5.07 19.93 10.04
CA VAL A 239 -5.25 19.69 11.47
C VAL A 239 -6.74 19.80 11.87
N GLY A 240 -7.22 18.81 12.61
CA GLY A 240 -8.59 18.74 13.12
C GLY A 240 -9.62 18.08 12.18
N MET A 241 -9.25 17.75 10.94
CA MET A 241 -10.18 17.06 10.03
C MET A 241 -10.38 15.60 10.41
N GLY A 242 -9.34 14.88 10.79
CA GLY A 242 -9.43 13.52 11.30
C GLY A 242 -10.32 13.43 12.54
N ALA A 243 -10.12 14.33 13.50
CA ALA A 243 -10.97 14.43 14.69
C ALA A 243 -12.45 14.72 14.34
N SER A 244 -12.71 15.53 13.30
CA SER A 244 -14.07 15.78 12.81
C SER A 244 -14.73 14.53 12.21
N LYS A 245 -13.96 13.73 11.45
CA LYS A 245 -14.43 12.45 10.90
C LYS A 245 -14.74 11.43 11.99
N VAL A 246 -13.91 11.36 13.04
CA VAL A 246 -14.18 10.51 14.21
C VAL A 246 -15.52 10.91 14.84
N ARG A 247 -15.72 12.19 15.16
CA ARG A 247 -16.99 12.66 15.74
C ARG A 247 -18.21 12.35 14.88
N ASP A 248 -18.08 12.54 13.56
CA ASP A 248 -19.18 12.27 12.63
C ASP A 248 -19.51 10.77 12.57
N LEU A 249 -18.49 9.89 12.51
CA LEU A 249 -18.66 8.44 12.54
C LEU A 249 -19.41 7.98 13.79
N PHE A 250 -18.96 8.43 14.97
CA PHE A 250 -19.59 8.05 16.25
C PHE A 250 -20.99 8.63 16.42
N ARG A 251 -21.26 9.84 15.92
CA ARG A 251 -22.60 10.41 15.86
C ARG A 251 -23.55 9.55 15.02
N GLN A 252 -23.11 9.15 13.81
CA GLN A 252 -23.88 8.27 12.93
C GLN A 252 -24.14 6.89 13.57
N ALA A 253 -23.15 6.33 14.26
CA ALA A 253 -23.29 5.07 14.97
C ALA A 253 -24.32 5.17 16.11
N LYS A 254 -24.29 6.24 16.90
CA LYS A 254 -25.27 6.50 17.97
C LYS A 254 -26.69 6.61 17.42
N GLU A 255 -26.88 7.25 16.28
CA GLU A 255 -28.18 7.40 15.61
C GLU A 255 -28.74 6.06 15.09
N LYS A 256 -27.89 5.08 14.82
CA LYS A 256 -28.28 3.78 14.25
C LYS A 256 -28.02 2.59 15.18
N ALA A 257 -27.86 2.83 16.47
CA ALA A 257 -27.71 1.77 17.46
C ALA A 257 -28.98 0.86 17.54
N PRO A 258 -28.84 -0.47 17.74
CA PRO A 258 -27.58 -1.19 17.92
C PRO A 258 -26.79 -1.36 16.61
N CYS A 259 -25.44 -1.19 16.66
CA CYS A 259 -24.58 -1.28 15.49
C CYS A 259 -23.14 -1.64 15.88
N ILE A 260 -22.35 -2.01 14.88
CA ILE A 260 -20.91 -2.24 15.03
C ILE A 260 -20.15 -1.16 14.24
N VAL A 261 -19.16 -0.54 14.89
CA VAL A 261 -18.16 0.34 14.28
C VAL A 261 -16.87 -0.42 14.15
N PHE A 262 -16.35 -0.57 12.93
CA PHE A 262 -15.10 -1.26 12.65
C PHE A 262 -14.05 -0.29 12.13
N ILE A 263 -12.89 -0.28 12.80
CA ILE A 263 -11.73 0.52 12.41
C ILE A 263 -10.61 -0.43 12.02
N ASP A 264 -10.34 -0.54 10.72
CA ASP A 264 -9.23 -1.35 10.23
C ASP A 264 -7.90 -0.56 10.34
N GLU A 265 -6.79 -1.27 10.51
CA GLU A 265 -5.46 -0.63 10.62
C GLU A 265 -5.43 0.50 11.66
N ILE A 266 -5.94 0.24 12.85
CA ILE A 266 -6.03 1.24 13.94
C ILE A 266 -4.65 1.85 14.30
N ASP A 267 -3.57 1.13 14.05
CA ASP A 267 -2.20 1.58 14.26
C ASP A 267 -1.80 2.78 13.39
N ALA A 268 -2.54 3.07 12.30
CA ALA A 268 -2.34 4.29 11.51
C ALA A 268 -2.55 5.58 12.33
N ILE A 269 -3.49 5.56 13.29
CA ILE A 269 -3.81 6.70 14.16
C ILE A 269 -3.42 6.47 15.62
N GLY A 270 -3.32 5.20 16.04
CA GLY A 270 -3.11 4.79 17.42
C GLY A 270 -1.66 4.57 17.82
N LYS A 271 -0.67 4.99 17.05
CA LYS A 271 0.75 4.73 17.32
C LYS A 271 1.25 5.46 18.57
N LYS A 272 2.15 4.80 19.34
CA LYS A 272 2.85 5.39 20.49
C LYS A 272 3.52 6.71 20.12
N ARG A 273 3.62 7.60 21.09
CA ARG A 273 4.32 8.89 20.98
C ARG A 273 5.81 8.63 20.92
N ASP A 274 6.40 8.80 19.74
CA ASP A 274 7.86 8.89 19.61
C ASP A 274 8.22 10.35 19.91
N GLY A 275 9.02 10.60 20.95
CA GLY A 275 9.35 11.93 21.48
C GLY A 275 10.11 12.86 20.52
N GLN A 276 9.97 12.70 19.21
CA GLN A 276 10.50 13.62 18.20
C GLN A 276 9.54 14.80 17.99
N MET A 277 10.03 15.98 18.30
CA MET A 277 9.38 17.26 18.01
C MET A 277 9.21 17.43 16.49
N GLY A 278 7.96 17.44 16.04
CA GLY A 278 7.60 17.92 14.70
C GLY A 278 6.84 16.92 13.84
N GLY A 279 5.52 17.12 13.71
CA GLY A 279 4.75 16.56 12.60
C GLY A 279 3.60 15.59 12.90
N ASN A 280 3.27 15.33 14.17
CA ASN A 280 2.20 14.36 14.51
C ASN A 280 0.94 14.97 15.16
N ASP A 281 0.79 16.30 15.19
CA ASP A 281 -0.32 16.98 15.87
C ASP A 281 -1.71 16.50 15.37
N GLU A 282 -1.85 16.25 14.08
CA GLU A 282 -3.09 15.75 13.47
C GLU A 282 -3.47 14.34 13.98
N ARG A 283 -2.51 13.41 13.97
CA ARG A 283 -2.74 12.03 14.44
C ARG A 283 -3.05 12.01 15.93
N GLU A 284 -2.30 12.79 16.73
CA GLU A 284 -2.53 12.88 18.17
C GLU A 284 -3.89 13.48 18.49
N GLN A 285 -4.31 14.52 17.77
CA GLN A 285 -5.62 15.12 17.92
C GLN A 285 -6.73 14.13 17.54
N THR A 286 -6.55 13.37 16.48
CA THR A 286 -7.48 12.34 16.03
C THR A 286 -7.58 11.20 17.05
N LEU A 287 -6.43 10.74 17.58
CA LEU A 287 -6.39 9.73 18.64
C LEU A 287 -7.10 10.22 19.90
N ASN A 288 -6.80 11.43 20.36
CA ASN A 288 -7.44 12.01 21.54
C ASN A 288 -8.96 12.13 21.36
N GLN A 289 -9.42 12.48 20.14
CA GLN A 289 -10.85 12.51 19.84
C GLN A 289 -11.47 11.11 19.88
N LEU A 290 -10.78 10.09 19.33
CA LEU A 290 -11.25 8.70 19.40
C LEU A 290 -11.38 8.24 20.85
N LEU A 291 -10.37 8.49 21.68
CA LEU A 291 -10.40 8.18 23.11
C LEU A 291 -11.59 8.87 23.81
N THR A 292 -11.82 10.14 23.51
CA THR A 292 -12.93 10.92 24.06
C THR A 292 -14.30 10.34 23.66
N GLU A 293 -14.47 9.97 22.39
CA GLU A 293 -15.71 9.34 21.93
C GLU A 293 -15.94 7.97 22.59
N MET A 294 -14.86 7.16 22.77
CA MET A 294 -14.96 5.86 23.46
C MET A 294 -15.31 6.02 24.94
N ASP A 295 -14.72 7.00 25.63
CA ASP A 295 -15.02 7.28 27.04
C ASP A 295 -16.44 7.83 27.23
N GLY A 296 -16.92 8.63 26.26
CA GLY A 296 -18.27 9.23 26.25
C GLY A 296 -19.43 8.25 26.00
N PHE A 297 -19.17 6.96 25.85
CA PHE A 297 -20.19 5.91 25.84
C PHE A 297 -20.62 5.52 27.27
N GLU A 298 -21.23 6.44 28.01
CA GLU A 298 -21.87 6.13 29.28
C GLU A 298 -23.20 5.41 29.04
N GLY A 299 -23.27 4.14 29.48
CA GLY A 299 -24.46 3.31 29.33
C GLY A 299 -24.61 2.76 27.90
N ASN A 300 -24.00 1.63 27.68
CA ASN A 300 -23.99 0.77 26.51
C ASN A 300 -25.26 0.86 25.62
N ASN A 301 -25.31 1.87 24.74
CA ASN A 301 -26.43 2.10 23.84
C ASN A 301 -26.50 1.11 22.66
N GLY A 302 -25.83 -0.08 22.79
CA GLY A 302 -25.79 -1.09 21.73
C GLY A 302 -24.77 -0.80 20.62
N VAL A 303 -23.84 0.14 20.81
CA VAL A 303 -22.73 0.36 19.89
C VAL A 303 -21.51 -0.40 20.38
N ILE A 304 -20.95 -1.28 19.54
CA ILE A 304 -19.72 -2.01 19.82
C ILE A 304 -18.65 -1.56 18.83
N ILE A 305 -17.45 -1.32 19.34
CA ILE A 305 -16.31 -0.90 18.52
C ILE A 305 -15.42 -2.12 18.32
N LEU A 306 -15.21 -2.51 17.07
CA LEU A 306 -14.19 -3.47 16.68
C LEU A 306 -13.03 -2.72 16.04
N ALA A 307 -11.80 -3.06 16.34
CA ALA A 307 -10.64 -2.57 15.61
C ALA A 307 -9.73 -3.73 15.20
N ALA A 308 -8.95 -3.54 14.15
CA ALA A 308 -7.97 -4.52 13.71
C ALA A 308 -6.59 -3.89 13.59
N THR A 309 -5.56 -4.66 13.94
CA THR A 309 -4.16 -4.27 13.74
C THR A 309 -3.28 -5.50 13.52
N ASN A 310 -2.22 -5.31 12.75
CA ASN A 310 -1.12 -6.26 12.62
C ASN A 310 0.05 -5.92 13.57
N ARG A 311 -0.03 -4.78 14.29
CA ARG A 311 1.05 -4.23 15.14
C ARG A 311 0.53 -3.80 16.51
N PRO A 312 0.05 -4.73 17.34
CA PRO A 312 -0.52 -4.38 18.65
C PRO A 312 0.50 -3.68 19.57
N GLU A 313 1.77 -3.99 19.45
CA GLU A 313 2.87 -3.40 20.22
C GLU A 313 3.14 -1.92 19.87
N SER A 314 2.73 -1.46 18.68
CA SER A 314 2.87 -0.08 18.25
C SER A 314 1.80 0.85 18.82
N LEU A 315 0.72 0.28 19.37
CA LEU A 315 -0.42 1.05 19.86
C LEU A 315 -0.11 1.81 21.16
N ASP A 316 -0.69 3.01 21.26
CA ASP A 316 -0.64 3.79 22.50
C ASP A 316 -1.35 3.02 23.63
N PRO A 317 -0.70 2.83 24.80
CA PRO A 317 -1.29 2.15 25.94
C PRO A 317 -2.64 2.72 26.38
N ALA A 318 -2.93 3.99 26.08
CA ALA A 318 -4.21 4.60 26.40
C ALA A 318 -5.39 3.95 25.67
N LEU A 319 -5.17 3.43 24.46
CA LEU A 319 -6.20 2.67 23.71
C LEU A 319 -6.57 1.34 24.38
N LEU A 320 -5.63 0.76 25.11
CA LEU A 320 -5.73 -0.59 25.70
C LEU A 320 -6.20 -0.58 27.15
N ARG A 321 -6.60 0.60 27.68
CA ARG A 321 -7.13 0.71 29.05
C ARG A 321 -8.56 0.17 29.14
N PRO A 322 -8.96 -0.35 30.33
CA PRO A 322 -10.35 -0.74 30.57
C PRO A 322 -11.35 0.36 30.19
N GLY A 323 -12.46 -0.06 29.55
CA GLY A 323 -13.46 0.85 29.03
C GLY A 323 -13.21 1.36 27.59
N ARG A 324 -12.11 0.93 26.94
CA ARG A 324 -11.74 1.21 25.55
C ARG A 324 -11.58 -0.11 24.80
N PHE A 325 -10.39 -0.45 24.26
CA PHE A 325 -10.13 -1.77 23.70
C PHE A 325 -9.62 -2.73 24.81
N ASP A 326 -10.54 -3.12 25.64
CA ASP A 326 -10.27 -3.93 26.84
C ASP A 326 -10.26 -5.44 26.57
N ARG A 327 -10.82 -5.89 25.45
CA ARG A 327 -10.72 -7.29 25.01
C ARG A 327 -9.86 -7.38 23.76
N ARG A 328 -8.86 -8.27 23.79
CA ARG A 328 -8.05 -8.62 22.63
C ARG A 328 -8.42 -10.02 22.17
N VAL A 329 -8.67 -10.14 20.86
CA VAL A 329 -8.98 -11.41 20.21
C VAL A 329 -7.86 -11.69 19.20
N PRO A 330 -6.99 -12.69 19.47
CA PRO A 330 -5.99 -13.10 18.50
C PRO A 330 -6.69 -13.78 17.30
N VAL A 331 -6.23 -13.44 16.09
CA VAL A 331 -6.63 -14.03 14.81
C VAL A 331 -5.34 -14.51 14.16
N GLU A 332 -4.99 -15.74 14.40
CA GLU A 332 -3.70 -16.32 14.08
C GLU A 332 -3.67 -16.89 12.65
N LEU A 333 -2.53 -17.43 12.23
CA LEU A 333 -2.48 -18.20 10.99
C LEU A 333 -3.26 -19.51 11.19
N PRO A 334 -4.03 -19.96 10.18
CA PRO A 334 -4.86 -21.14 10.31
C PRO A 334 -4.01 -22.40 10.51
N ASP A 335 -4.45 -23.27 11.40
CA ASP A 335 -3.91 -24.61 11.59
C ASP A 335 -4.22 -25.52 10.37
N LEU A 336 -3.79 -26.76 10.38
CA LEU A 336 -4.01 -27.69 9.25
C LEU A 336 -5.48 -27.82 8.89
N LYS A 337 -6.34 -27.98 9.90
CA LYS A 337 -7.80 -28.12 9.69
C LYS A 337 -8.40 -26.82 9.15
N GLY A 338 -8.03 -25.69 9.73
CA GLY A 338 -8.47 -24.38 9.27
C GLY A 338 -8.05 -24.09 7.84
N ARG A 339 -6.81 -24.46 7.44
CA ARG A 339 -6.35 -24.32 6.04
C ARG A 339 -7.19 -25.16 5.10
N GLU A 340 -7.47 -26.42 5.47
CA GLU A 340 -8.32 -27.30 4.66
C GLU A 340 -9.73 -26.74 4.49
N GLU A 341 -10.34 -26.23 5.56
CA GLU A 341 -11.67 -25.63 5.52
C GLU A 341 -11.70 -24.36 4.67
N ILE A 342 -10.69 -23.47 4.81
CA ILE A 342 -10.55 -22.25 4.01
C ILE A 342 -10.44 -22.61 2.52
N LEU A 343 -9.59 -23.57 2.17
CA LEU A 343 -9.46 -24.06 0.78
C LEU A 343 -10.80 -24.54 0.23
N LYS A 344 -11.54 -25.34 1.00
CA LYS A 344 -12.87 -25.83 0.62
C LYS A 344 -13.90 -24.71 0.42
N VAL A 345 -13.88 -23.68 1.29
CA VAL A 345 -14.76 -22.50 1.15
C VAL A 345 -14.49 -21.74 -0.14
N HIS A 346 -13.20 -21.53 -0.47
CA HIS A 346 -12.84 -20.86 -1.71
C HIS A 346 -13.05 -21.73 -2.94
N ALA A 347 -12.83 -23.03 -2.84
CA ALA A 347 -13.07 -24.01 -3.92
C ALA A 347 -14.54 -24.09 -4.35
N LYS A 348 -15.50 -23.82 -3.47
CA LYS A 348 -16.93 -23.72 -3.82
C LYS A 348 -17.23 -22.65 -4.89
N LYS A 349 -16.34 -21.69 -5.08
CA LYS A 349 -16.50 -20.59 -6.05
C LYS A 349 -15.98 -20.93 -7.44
N ILE A 350 -15.28 -22.04 -7.60
CA ILE A 350 -14.67 -22.50 -8.85
C ILE A 350 -15.10 -23.95 -9.13
N LYS A 351 -14.83 -24.43 -10.34
CA LYS A 351 -15.01 -25.85 -10.65
C LYS A 351 -13.72 -26.60 -10.31
N VAL A 352 -13.81 -27.57 -9.45
CA VAL A 352 -12.70 -28.43 -9.00
C VAL A 352 -12.97 -29.88 -9.39
N GLY A 353 -11.92 -30.64 -9.72
CA GLY A 353 -11.99 -32.06 -9.98
C GLY A 353 -12.42 -32.86 -8.74
N GLU A 354 -13.06 -34.03 -8.98
CA GLU A 354 -13.56 -34.89 -7.89
C GLU A 354 -12.43 -35.57 -7.10
N ASP A 355 -11.24 -35.66 -7.68
CA ASP A 355 -10.04 -36.32 -7.16
C ASP A 355 -9.13 -35.43 -6.30
N VAL A 356 -9.55 -34.21 -6.00
CA VAL A 356 -8.73 -33.24 -5.25
C VAL A 356 -8.71 -33.57 -3.76
N ASP A 357 -7.51 -33.83 -3.24
CA ASP A 357 -7.22 -33.98 -1.81
C ASP A 357 -6.83 -32.65 -1.17
N PHE A 358 -7.81 -31.96 -0.57
CA PHE A 358 -7.59 -30.70 0.12
C PHE A 358 -6.71 -30.84 1.38
N THR A 359 -6.66 -32.00 2.00
CA THR A 359 -5.80 -32.25 3.17
C THR A 359 -4.32 -32.22 2.75
N LYS A 360 -4.00 -32.85 1.60
CA LYS A 360 -2.65 -32.80 1.03
C LYS A 360 -2.26 -31.36 0.65
N VAL A 361 -3.17 -30.63 -0.02
CA VAL A 361 -2.97 -29.22 -0.39
C VAL A 361 -2.74 -28.35 0.87
N ALA A 362 -3.53 -28.54 1.92
CA ALA A 362 -3.42 -27.80 3.18
C ALA A 362 -2.11 -28.09 3.92
N ARG A 363 -1.58 -29.32 3.86
CA ARG A 363 -0.26 -29.66 4.38
C ARG A 363 0.85 -28.91 3.64
N MET A 364 0.82 -28.95 2.32
CA MET A 364 1.80 -28.25 1.46
C MET A 364 1.78 -26.73 1.65
N ALA A 365 0.61 -26.14 1.96
CA ALA A 365 0.42 -24.74 2.24
C ALA A 365 0.65 -24.38 3.74
N SER A 366 1.58 -25.06 4.42
CA SER A 366 1.90 -24.78 5.81
C SER A 366 2.37 -23.33 5.99
N GLY A 367 1.84 -22.65 7.04
CA GLY A 367 2.14 -21.25 7.31
C GLY A 367 1.44 -20.23 6.41
N ALA A 368 0.63 -20.66 5.43
CA ALA A 368 -0.12 -19.77 4.57
C ALA A 368 -1.30 -19.10 5.31
N SER A 369 -1.48 -17.81 5.08
CA SER A 369 -2.64 -17.04 5.55
C SER A 369 -3.90 -17.37 4.75
N GLY A 370 -5.07 -17.01 5.27
CA GLY A 370 -6.34 -17.18 4.56
C GLY A 370 -6.38 -16.48 3.19
N ALA A 371 -5.73 -15.33 3.06
CA ALA A 371 -5.63 -14.62 1.79
C ALA A 371 -4.75 -15.34 0.77
N GLU A 372 -3.63 -15.93 1.21
CA GLU A 372 -2.76 -16.73 0.36
C GLU A 372 -3.45 -18.01 -0.10
N LEU A 373 -4.20 -18.70 0.80
CA LEU A 373 -5.01 -19.86 0.46
C LEU A 373 -6.09 -19.54 -0.58
N ALA A 374 -6.76 -18.40 -0.44
CA ALA A 374 -7.72 -17.91 -1.44
C ALA A 374 -7.04 -17.66 -2.80
N ASN A 375 -5.83 -17.11 -2.78
CA ASN A 375 -5.05 -16.86 -3.99
C ASN A 375 -4.59 -18.18 -4.65
N ILE A 376 -4.16 -19.17 -3.88
CA ILE A 376 -3.83 -20.52 -4.39
C ILE A 376 -4.99 -21.10 -5.17
N VAL A 377 -6.21 -21.07 -4.63
CA VAL A 377 -7.40 -21.59 -5.31
C VAL A 377 -7.70 -20.80 -6.59
N ASN A 378 -7.55 -19.49 -6.58
CA ASN A 378 -7.75 -18.65 -7.75
C ASN A 378 -6.70 -18.91 -8.84
N GLU A 379 -5.42 -19.02 -8.47
CA GLU A 379 -4.34 -19.35 -9.42
C GLU A 379 -4.52 -20.73 -10.04
N ALA A 380 -5.00 -21.72 -9.28
CA ALA A 380 -5.31 -23.05 -9.80
C ALA A 380 -6.41 -22.99 -10.88
N ALA A 381 -7.45 -22.19 -10.67
CA ALA A 381 -8.49 -21.98 -11.66
C ALA A 381 -7.96 -21.28 -12.92
N LEU A 382 -7.13 -20.25 -12.75
CA LEU A 382 -6.50 -19.53 -13.87
C LEU A 382 -5.56 -20.44 -14.67
N ARG A 383 -4.82 -21.34 -13.99
CA ARG A 383 -3.97 -22.33 -14.62
C ARG A 383 -4.79 -23.33 -15.44
N ALA A 384 -5.87 -23.89 -14.88
CA ALA A 384 -6.75 -24.80 -15.58
C ALA A 384 -7.30 -24.20 -16.89
N VAL A 385 -7.74 -22.93 -16.86
CA VAL A 385 -8.20 -22.20 -18.04
C VAL A 385 -7.07 -22.00 -19.06
N ARG A 386 -5.86 -21.66 -18.61
CA ARG A 386 -4.69 -21.49 -19.48
C ARG A 386 -4.31 -22.78 -20.21
N ASP A 387 -4.51 -23.91 -19.55
CA ASP A 387 -4.27 -25.26 -20.11
C ASP A 387 -5.49 -25.82 -20.89
N GLY A 388 -6.53 -25.01 -21.11
CA GLY A 388 -7.72 -25.37 -21.86
C GLY A 388 -8.70 -26.32 -21.14
N ARG A 389 -8.57 -26.47 -19.80
CA ARG A 389 -9.42 -27.31 -18.96
C ARG A 389 -10.55 -26.49 -18.30
N GLY A 390 -11.69 -27.16 -18.09
CA GLY A 390 -12.88 -26.54 -17.47
C GLY A 390 -12.96 -26.67 -15.95
N TYR A 391 -11.97 -27.27 -15.30
CA TYR A 391 -11.90 -27.50 -13.87
C TYR A 391 -10.43 -27.52 -13.40
N ALA A 392 -10.20 -27.16 -12.14
CA ALA A 392 -8.88 -27.21 -11.50
C ALA A 392 -8.63 -28.63 -10.96
N ALA A 393 -7.50 -29.23 -11.34
CA ALA A 393 -7.05 -30.54 -10.88
C ALA A 393 -6.12 -30.40 -9.65
N GLN A 394 -5.79 -31.54 -9.02
CA GLN A 394 -4.84 -31.60 -7.90
C GLN A 394 -3.49 -30.93 -8.25
N THR A 395 -2.96 -31.23 -9.44
CA THR A 395 -1.68 -30.66 -9.92
C THR A 395 -1.71 -29.13 -10.07
N ASP A 396 -2.88 -28.56 -10.38
CA ASP A 396 -3.01 -27.11 -10.48
C ASP A 396 -2.91 -26.44 -9.11
N LEU A 397 -3.53 -27.04 -8.10
CA LEU A 397 -3.45 -26.56 -6.72
C LEU A 397 -2.03 -26.68 -6.17
N GLU A 398 -1.37 -27.82 -6.39
CA GLU A 398 0.01 -28.04 -5.94
C GLU A 398 0.98 -27.02 -6.59
N GLU A 399 0.92 -26.81 -7.89
CA GLU A 399 1.76 -25.81 -8.58
C GLU A 399 1.40 -24.37 -8.16
N SER A 400 0.11 -24.11 -7.86
CA SER A 400 -0.31 -22.79 -7.41
C SER A 400 0.21 -22.45 -6.02
N ILE A 401 0.41 -23.45 -5.14
CA ILE A 401 1.12 -23.25 -3.87
C ILE A 401 2.55 -22.75 -4.15
N GLU A 402 3.24 -23.41 -5.08
CA GLU A 402 4.60 -23.04 -5.45
C GLU A 402 4.65 -21.63 -6.06
N VAL A 403 3.68 -21.27 -6.89
CA VAL A 403 3.56 -19.92 -7.47
C VAL A 403 3.36 -18.86 -6.38
N VAL A 404 2.54 -19.13 -5.38
CA VAL A 404 2.27 -18.18 -4.29
C VAL A 404 3.46 -18.05 -3.36
N ILE A 405 4.16 -19.15 -3.03
CA ILE A 405 5.30 -19.16 -2.11
C ILE A 405 6.60 -18.73 -2.81
N ALA A 406 6.92 -19.31 -3.97
CA ALA A 406 8.20 -19.14 -4.66
C ALA A 406 8.13 -18.32 -5.95
N GLY A 407 6.92 -17.90 -6.37
CA GLY A 407 6.71 -17.14 -7.62
C GLY A 407 6.61 -18.03 -8.86
N TYR A 408 6.34 -17.39 -10.00
CA TYR A 408 6.20 -18.07 -11.28
C TYR A 408 7.51 -18.68 -11.78
N GLN A 409 7.41 -19.76 -12.59
CA GLN A 409 8.56 -20.32 -13.30
C GLN A 409 9.12 -19.31 -14.30
N LYS A 410 10.43 -19.11 -14.28
CA LYS A 410 11.13 -18.27 -15.26
C LYS A 410 11.30 -19.04 -16.57
N LYS A 411 10.55 -18.68 -17.61
CA LYS A 411 10.66 -19.32 -18.94
C LYS A 411 11.96 -18.98 -19.69
N ASN A 412 12.62 -17.87 -19.35
CA ASN A 412 13.78 -17.33 -20.06
C ASN A 412 15.10 -17.43 -19.26
N ALA A 413 15.11 -18.09 -18.12
CA ALA A 413 16.34 -18.32 -17.37
C ALA A 413 17.01 -19.60 -17.92
N ILE A 414 18.00 -19.41 -18.76
CA ILE A 414 18.83 -20.50 -19.27
C ILE A 414 20.02 -20.61 -18.32
N LEU A 415 19.98 -21.61 -17.42
CA LEU A 415 21.15 -22.00 -16.65
C LEU A 415 22.13 -22.71 -17.58
N THR A 416 23.40 -22.45 -17.42
CA THR A 416 24.42 -23.26 -18.08
C THR A 416 24.40 -24.69 -17.52
N ASP A 417 24.89 -25.67 -18.28
CA ASP A 417 24.95 -27.06 -17.80
C ASP A 417 25.76 -27.20 -16.50
N GLU A 418 26.76 -26.38 -16.31
CA GLU A 418 27.56 -26.32 -15.09
C GLU A 418 26.74 -25.78 -13.92
N GLU A 419 26.06 -24.63 -14.09
CA GLU A 419 25.16 -24.06 -13.07
C GLU A 419 24.04 -25.00 -12.70
N LYS A 420 23.43 -25.68 -13.70
CA LYS A 420 22.36 -26.66 -13.49
C LYS A 420 22.83 -27.84 -12.63
N ARG A 421 24.07 -28.31 -12.84
CA ARG A 421 24.68 -29.36 -12.00
C ARG A 421 24.96 -28.88 -10.59
N ILE A 422 25.46 -27.67 -10.42
CA ILE A 422 25.73 -27.08 -9.10
C ILE A 422 24.41 -26.93 -8.32
N VAL A 423 23.36 -26.38 -8.94
CA VAL A 423 22.05 -26.23 -8.30
C VAL A 423 21.45 -27.58 -7.93
N ALA A 424 21.53 -28.59 -8.82
CA ALA A 424 21.04 -29.92 -8.52
C ALA A 424 21.75 -30.57 -7.31
N CYS A 425 23.06 -30.38 -7.24
CA CYS A 425 23.86 -30.87 -6.11
C CYS A 425 23.51 -30.12 -4.81
N HIS A 426 23.31 -28.81 -4.91
CA HIS A 426 22.92 -27.94 -3.79
C HIS A 426 21.58 -28.38 -3.19
N GLU A 427 20.54 -28.52 -4.01
CA GLU A 427 19.21 -28.91 -3.57
C GLU A 427 19.16 -30.33 -2.98
N ILE A 428 19.90 -31.28 -3.59
CA ILE A 428 20.04 -32.63 -3.04
C ILE A 428 20.82 -32.60 -1.72
N GLY A 429 21.78 -31.68 -1.58
CA GLY A 429 22.49 -31.47 -0.32
C GLY A 429 21.56 -31.16 0.85
N HIS A 430 20.62 -30.25 0.66
CA HIS A 430 19.58 -29.96 1.65
C HIS A 430 18.72 -31.19 1.97
N ALA A 431 18.21 -31.84 0.91
CA ALA A 431 17.34 -33.01 1.05
C ALA A 431 18.02 -34.19 1.75
N LEU A 432 19.25 -34.47 1.38
CA LEU A 432 20.01 -35.59 1.93
C LEU A 432 20.40 -35.37 3.39
N VAL A 433 20.89 -34.14 3.73
CA VAL A 433 21.17 -33.79 5.13
C VAL A 433 19.91 -33.89 5.98
N ALA A 434 18.75 -33.44 5.47
CA ALA A 434 17.50 -33.58 6.17
C ALA A 434 17.09 -35.05 6.39
N ALA A 435 17.15 -35.87 5.34
CA ALA A 435 16.73 -37.26 5.39
C ALA A 435 17.62 -38.13 6.29
N MET A 436 18.90 -37.77 6.45
CA MET A 436 19.85 -38.49 7.29
C MET A 436 19.84 -38.05 8.75
N GLN A 437 18.96 -37.15 9.14
CA GLN A 437 18.80 -36.66 10.51
C GLN A 437 17.46 -37.09 11.11
N ASN A 438 17.43 -37.26 12.42
CA ASN A 438 16.21 -37.48 13.15
C ASN A 438 15.40 -36.17 13.25
N HIS A 439 14.09 -36.28 13.36
CA HIS A 439 13.18 -35.13 13.55
C HIS A 439 13.22 -34.08 12.44
N SER A 440 13.56 -34.47 11.22
CA SER A 440 13.42 -33.60 10.04
C SER A 440 12.10 -33.86 9.33
N ALA A 441 11.48 -32.79 8.84
CA ALA A 441 10.28 -32.90 8.03
C ALA A 441 10.56 -33.68 6.72
N PRO A 442 9.67 -34.58 6.27
CA PRO A 442 9.88 -35.34 5.06
C PRO A 442 9.96 -34.43 3.84
N VAL A 443 10.84 -34.81 2.91
CA VAL A 443 10.99 -34.13 1.62
C VAL A 443 9.77 -34.47 0.74
N GLN A 444 9.10 -33.46 0.23
CA GLN A 444 7.93 -33.61 -0.64
C GLN A 444 8.30 -33.44 -2.11
N LYS A 445 9.16 -32.48 -2.40
CA LYS A 445 9.54 -32.15 -3.78
C LYS A 445 10.90 -31.44 -3.81
N ILE A 446 11.71 -31.74 -4.81
CA ILE A 446 12.96 -31.05 -5.09
C ILE A 446 12.93 -30.59 -6.55
N THR A 447 13.28 -29.35 -6.82
CA THR A 447 13.29 -28.82 -8.19
C THR A 447 14.45 -27.85 -8.41
N ILE A 448 14.96 -27.84 -9.63
CA ILE A 448 15.99 -26.90 -10.11
C ILE A 448 15.42 -25.92 -11.16
N VAL A 449 14.11 -25.82 -11.25
CA VAL A 449 13.42 -24.88 -12.15
C VAL A 449 13.42 -23.49 -11.52
N PRO A 450 14.09 -22.49 -12.15
CA PRO A 450 14.20 -21.15 -11.58
C PRO A 450 12.85 -20.44 -11.43
N ARG A 451 12.68 -19.72 -10.33
CA ARG A 451 11.46 -18.97 -9.99
C ARG A 451 11.68 -17.45 -10.02
N THR A 452 10.59 -16.69 -10.13
CA THR A 452 10.63 -15.21 -10.18
C THR A 452 11.06 -14.56 -8.86
N SER A 453 10.95 -15.27 -7.74
CA SER A 453 11.50 -14.83 -6.43
C SER A 453 13.04 -14.73 -6.40
N GLY A 454 13.72 -15.28 -7.41
CA GLY A 454 15.18 -15.31 -7.49
C GLY A 454 15.78 -16.66 -7.12
N ALA A 455 15.01 -17.60 -6.61
CA ALA A 455 15.46 -18.96 -6.34
C ALA A 455 15.79 -19.67 -7.66
N LEU A 456 16.95 -20.34 -7.72
CA LEU A 456 17.39 -21.15 -8.86
C LEU A 456 16.88 -22.59 -8.75
N GLY A 457 16.56 -23.04 -7.53
CA GLY A 457 15.94 -24.29 -7.14
C GLY A 457 15.33 -24.16 -5.78
N TYR A 458 14.67 -25.19 -5.29
CA TYR A 458 14.25 -25.30 -3.89
C TYR A 458 13.92 -26.74 -3.52
N THR A 459 14.09 -27.03 -2.24
CA THR A 459 13.72 -28.29 -1.60
C THR A 459 12.52 -28.03 -0.68
N MET A 460 11.36 -28.61 -1.00
CA MET A 460 10.16 -28.50 -0.19
C MET A 460 10.10 -29.62 0.85
N GLN A 461 10.07 -29.23 2.11
CA GLN A 461 9.83 -30.10 3.25
C GLN A 461 8.49 -29.76 3.89
N VAL A 462 7.69 -30.75 4.22
CA VAL A 462 6.35 -30.57 4.79
C VAL A 462 6.20 -31.39 6.05
N GLU A 463 5.90 -30.71 7.16
CA GLU A 463 5.64 -31.39 8.44
C GLU A 463 4.31 -32.15 8.40
N GLU A 464 4.27 -33.35 8.98
CA GLU A 464 3.07 -34.20 8.97
C GLU A 464 1.97 -33.75 9.94
N GLY A 465 2.29 -32.85 10.86
CA GLY A 465 1.35 -32.36 11.88
C GLY A 465 1.63 -30.93 12.36
N ASN A 466 0.86 -30.49 13.35
CA ASN A 466 1.11 -29.22 14.03
C ASN A 466 2.26 -29.40 15.03
N HIS A 467 3.41 -28.81 14.73
CA HIS A 467 4.60 -28.87 15.58
C HIS A 467 4.80 -27.52 16.28
N TYR A 468 4.43 -27.44 17.56
CA TYR A 468 4.46 -26.18 18.32
C TYR A 468 5.75 -25.97 19.11
N LEU A 469 6.52 -27.03 19.41
CA LEU A 469 7.72 -26.96 20.21
C LEU A 469 8.88 -27.62 19.47
N MET A 470 9.99 -26.93 19.35
CA MET A 470 11.23 -27.48 18.80
C MET A 470 12.24 -27.67 19.93
N SER A 471 12.82 -28.86 20.00
CA SER A 471 13.93 -29.13 20.87
C SER A 471 15.22 -28.46 20.38
N LYS A 472 16.22 -28.41 21.25
CA LYS A 472 17.56 -27.91 20.87
C LYS A 472 18.15 -28.70 19.70
N GLU A 473 18.00 -30.03 19.72
CA GLU A 473 18.51 -30.93 18.68
C GLU A 473 17.81 -30.67 17.34
N GLU A 474 16.50 -30.47 17.34
CA GLU A 474 15.74 -30.14 16.13
C GLU A 474 16.17 -28.83 15.51
N ILE A 475 16.42 -27.79 16.32
CA ILE A 475 16.93 -26.51 15.82
C ILE A 475 18.33 -26.68 15.23
N GLU A 476 19.21 -27.42 15.92
CA GLU A 476 20.56 -27.71 15.43
C GLU A 476 20.52 -28.50 14.10
N ASN A 477 19.64 -29.50 13.99
CA ASN A 477 19.42 -30.26 12.78
C ASN A 477 18.90 -29.39 11.63
N LYS A 478 17.99 -28.47 11.92
CA LYS A 478 17.47 -27.52 10.92
C LYS A 478 18.55 -26.57 10.43
N ILE A 479 19.46 -26.11 11.31
CA ILE A 479 20.62 -25.31 10.91
C ILE A 479 21.55 -26.13 10.00
N ALA A 480 21.81 -27.40 10.34
CA ALA A 480 22.61 -28.29 9.50
C ALA A 480 21.97 -28.48 8.12
N THR A 481 20.65 -28.65 8.05
CA THR A 481 19.90 -28.74 6.78
C THR A 481 20.06 -27.47 5.94
N TYR A 482 19.94 -26.26 6.53
CA TYR A 482 20.17 -25.01 5.79
C TYR A 482 21.62 -24.91 5.26
N THR A 483 22.60 -25.46 5.94
CA THR A 483 23.99 -25.46 5.44
C THR A 483 24.27 -26.57 4.42
N GLY A 484 23.33 -27.51 4.21
CA GLY A 484 23.48 -28.70 3.38
C GLY A 484 23.80 -28.42 1.93
N GLY A 485 23.15 -27.41 1.32
CA GLY A 485 23.41 -27.04 -0.07
C GLY A 485 24.86 -26.61 -0.30
N ARG A 486 25.34 -25.67 0.51
CA ARG A 486 26.73 -25.23 0.46
C ARG A 486 27.71 -26.34 0.78
N ALA A 487 27.41 -27.19 1.76
CA ALA A 487 28.24 -28.33 2.09
C ALA A 487 28.36 -29.32 0.91
N ALA A 488 27.28 -29.51 0.16
CA ALA A 488 27.28 -30.33 -1.06
C ALA A 488 28.20 -29.74 -2.16
N GLU A 489 28.12 -28.42 -2.37
CA GLU A 489 29.03 -27.73 -3.29
C GLU A 489 30.51 -27.95 -2.91
N GLU A 490 30.86 -27.77 -1.64
CA GLU A 490 32.23 -27.99 -1.13
C GLU A 490 32.68 -29.42 -1.31
N VAL A 491 31.83 -30.40 -0.97
CA VAL A 491 32.16 -31.83 -1.05
C VAL A 491 32.31 -32.32 -2.51
N VAL A 492 31.44 -31.80 -3.44
CA VAL A 492 31.41 -32.29 -4.83
C VAL A 492 32.38 -31.54 -5.73
N PHE A 493 32.41 -30.21 -5.65
CA PHE A 493 33.16 -29.35 -6.57
C PHE A 493 34.40 -28.72 -5.96
N GLY A 494 34.56 -28.79 -4.62
CA GLY A 494 35.68 -28.11 -3.92
C GLY A 494 35.59 -26.58 -4.01
N SER A 495 34.45 -26.04 -4.39
CA SER A 495 34.17 -24.61 -4.56
C SER A 495 32.84 -24.24 -3.95
N ILE A 496 32.60 -22.96 -3.76
CA ILE A 496 31.37 -22.41 -3.17
C ILE A 496 30.81 -21.33 -4.09
N THR A 497 29.47 -21.25 -4.16
CA THR A 497 28.80 -20.24 -4.97
C THR A 497 28.01 -19.25 -4.12
N THR A 498 27.45 -18.23 -4.77
CA THR A 498 26.55 -17.25 -4.15
C THR A 498 25.13 -17.80 -3.94
N GLY A 499 24.83 -19.01 -4.42
CA GLY A 499 23.50 -19.63 -4.33
C GLY A 499 23.01 -19.80 -2.90
N ALA A 500 23.92 -20.09 -1.97
CA ALA A 500 23.61 -20.29 -0.55
C ALA A 500 23.29 -19.01 0.25
N SER A 501 23.10 -17.86 -0.37
CA SER A 501 22.92 -16.58 0.35
C SER A 501 21.71 -16.59 1.30
N ASN A 502 20.56 -17.08 0.83
CA ASN A 502 19.35 -17.18 1.65
C ASN A 502 19.50 -18.21 2.79
N ASP A 503 20.15 -19.32 2.51
CA ASP A 503 20.37 -20.39 3.51
C ASP A 503 21.27 -19.93 4.63
N ILE A 504 22.31 -19.16 4.32
CA ILE A 504 23.20 -18.54 5.30
C ILE A 504 22.40 -17.57 6.19
N GLU A 505 21.50 -16.78 5.61
CA GLU A 505 20.64 -15.86 6.35
C GLU A 505 19.72 -16.63 7.30
N GLN A 506 19.02 -17.66 6.82
CA GLN A 506 18.12 -18.48 7.63
C GLN A 506 18.85 -19.24 8.75
N ALA A 507 19.98 -19.85 8.43
CA ALA A 507 20.83 -20.53 9.41
C ALA A 507 21.30 -19.57 10.52
N THR A 508 21.76 -18.37 10.14
CA THR A 508 22.22 -17.33 11.07
C THR A 508 21.08 -16.83 11.95
N LYS A 509 19.90 -16.55 11.35
CA LYS A 509 18.72 -16.08 12.05
C LYS A 509 18.24 -17.10 13.10
N LEU A 510 18.20 -18.38 12.72
CA LEU A 510 17.78 -19.46 13.61
C LEU A 510 18.80 -19.71 14.72
N ALA A 511 20.11 -19.70 14.42
CA ALA A 511 21.18 -19.83 15.39
C ALA A 511 21.15 -18.67 16.42
N ARG A 512 20.93 -17.44 15.94
CA ARG A 512 20.79 -16.27 16.82
C ARG A 512 19.58 -16.41 17.74
N ALA A 513 18.40 -16.75 17.20
CA ALA A 513 17.19 -16.95 18.00
C ALA A 513 17.35 -18.04 19.07
N MET A 514 18.06 -19.13 18.73
CA MET A 514 18.37 -20.22 19.67
C MET A 514 19.15 -19.72 20.90
N ILE A 515 20.09 -18.80 20.70
CA ILE A 515 20.94 -18.25 21.75
C ILE A 515 20.23 -17.11 22.49
N THR A 516 19.66 -16.13 21.76
CA THR A 516 19.18 -14.86 22.35
C THR A 516 17.75 -14.93 22.86
N ARG A 517 16.91 -15.78 22.24
CA ARG A 517 15.46 -15.86 22.51
C ARG A 517 15.04 -17.10 23.27
N TYR A 518 15.59 -18.25 22.90
CA TYR A 518 15.14 -19.52 23.46
C TYR A 518 15.98 -19.99 24.67
N GLY A 519 17.07 -19.28 25.01
CA GLY A 519 17.91 -19.63 26.14
C GLY A 519 18.56 -21.00 26.03
N MET A 520 18.84 -21.50 24.83
CA MET A 520 19.41 -22.82 24.55
C MET A 520 20.94 -22.83 24.48
N SER A 521 21.60 -21.73 24.90
CA SER A 521 23.05 -21.62 25.02
C SER A 521 23.52 -22.12 26.39
N GLY A 522 24.70 -22.75 26.44
CA GLY A 522 25.30 -23.16 27.70
C GLY A 522 25.84 -21.99 28.53
N ASP A 523 26.18 -20.87 27.92
CA ASP A 523 26.79 -19.72 28.60
C ASP A 523 25.76 -18.71 29.10
N PHE A 524 24.61 -18.59 28.44
CA PHE A 524 23.57 -17.62 28.79
C PHE A 524 22.34 -18.23 29.45
N ASP A 525 22.16 -19.56 29.31
CA ASP A 525 21.06 -20.31 29.88
C ASP A 525 19.70 -19.61 29.70
N MET A 526 18.88 -19.48 30.73
CA MET A 526 17.50 -18.95 30.71
C MET A 526 17.46 -17.41 30.73
N VAL A 527 18.31 -16.74 29.99
CA VAL A 527 18.32 -15.25 29.88
C VAL A 527 17.90 -14.80 28.49
N ALA A 528 16.84 -13.99 28.44
CA ALA A 528 16.41 -13.37 27.18
C ALA A 528 17.30 -12.16 26.84
N MET A 529 18.01 -12.23 25.72
CA MET A 529 18.96 -11.20 25.26
C MET A 529 18.39 -10.32 24.17
N GLU A 530 17.17 -10.59 23.71
CA GLU A 530 16.50 -9.79 22.69
C GLU A 530 15.04 -9.52 23.04
N THR A 531 14.52 -8.39 22.52
CA THR A 531 13.12 -8.03 22.55
C THR A 531 12.56 -8.12 21.15
N VAL A 532 11.43 -8.82 20.97
CA VAL A 532 10.75 -8.92 19.68
C VAL A 532 9.78 -7.77 19.53
N THR A 533 9.93 -7.00 18.47
CA THR A 533 8.96 -6.01 18.02
C THR A 533 8.37 -6.47 16.69
N ASN A 534 7.18 -5.99 16.33
CA ASN A 534 6.47 -6.41 15.10
C ASN A 534 6.21 -7.93 15.03
N GLN A 535 5.71 -8.52 16.11
CA GLN A 535 5.51 -9.97 16.25
C GLN A 535 4.81 -10.63 15.05
N TYR A 536 3.84 -9.93 14.42
CA TYR A 536 3.05 -10.44 13.30
C TYR A 536 3.55 -9.99 11.91
N LEU A 537 4.64 -9.23 11.82
CA LEU A 537 5.18 -8.68 10.58
C LEU A 537 6.65 -9.05 10.33
N GLY A 538 7.04 -10.24 10.73
CA GLY A 538 8.39 -10.73 10.51
C GLY A 538 9.32 -10.63 11.72
N GLY A 539 8.84 -10.04 12.84
CA GLY A 539 9.54 -10.08 14.11
C GLY A 539 10.87 -9.33 14.12
N ASP A 540 10.82 -8.00 13.95
CA ASP A 540 12.04 -7.19 14.17
C ASP A 540 12.53 -7.41 15.59
N THR A 541 13.81 -7.73 15.75
CA THR A 541 14.41 -7.99 17.06
C THR A 541 15.40 -6.89 17.39
N SER A 542 15.40 -6.46 18.63
CA SER A 542 16.43 -5.57 19.19
C SER A 542 17.14 -6.26 20.34
N LEU A 543 18.48 -6.23 20.33
CA LEU A 543 19.28 -6.80 21.40
C LEU A 543 19.15 -5.93 22.67
N ALA A 544 18.86 -6.58 23.79
CA ALA A 544 18.70 -5.97 25.12
C ALA A 544 19.88 -6.31 26.04
N CYS A 545 21.10 -6.19 25.53
CA CYS A 545 22.32 -6.56 26.26
C CYS A 545 23.48 -5.61 25.95
N SER A 546 24.55 -5.68 26.75
CA SER A 546 25.76 -4.86 26.58
C SER A 546 26.52 -5.22 25.29
N ALA A 547 27.37 -4.30 24.80
CA ALA A 547 28.21 -4.55 23.62
C ALA A 547 29.16 -5.74 23.80
N GLU A 548 29.65 -6.01 25.00
CA GLU A 548 30.46 -7.18 25.31
C GLU A 548 29.67 -8.48 25.16
N THR A 549 28.44 -8.51 25.67
CA THR A 549 27.55 -9.65 25.50
C THR A 549 27.19 -9.87 24.04
N GLN A 550 26.97 -8.80 23.26
CA GLN A 550 26.71 -8.90 21.82
C GLN A 550 27.88 -9.57 21.08
N ALA A 551 29.11 -9.20 21.41
CA ALA A 551 30.30 -9.82 20.82
C ALA A 551 30.41 -11.33 21.16
N LEU A 552 30.03 -11.74 22.38
CA LEU A 552 29.96 -13.14 22.76
C LEU A 552 28.84 -13.89 22.03
N ILE A 553 27.67 -13.29 21.86
CA ILE A 553 26.56 -13.84 21.08
C ILE A 553 27.03 -14.08 19.63
N ASP A 554 27.65 -13.08 18.99
CA ASP A 554 28.13 -13.20 17.62
C ASP A 554 29.15 -14.33 17.48
N LYS A 555 30.07 -14.48 18.44
CA LYS A 555 31.01 -15.59 18.47
C LYS A 555 30.32 -16.94 18.56
N GLN A 556 29.33 -17.08 19.45
CA GLN A 556 28.59 -18.34 19.62
C GLN A 556 27.75 -18.69 18.39
N VAL A 557 27.12 -17.69 17.74
CA VAL A 557 26.39 -17.88 16.47
C VAL A 557 27.33 -18.45 15.41
N VAL A 558 28.51 -17.86 15.24
CA VAL A 558 29.52 -18.33 14.28
C VAL A 558 29.97 -19.75 14.60
N GLU A 559 30.25 -20.06 15.85
CA GLU A 559 30.66 -21.39 16.30
C GLU A 559 29.56 -22.45 16.08
N LEU A 560 28.31 -22.10 16.39
CA LEU A 560 27.15 -22.97 16.17
C LEU A 560 26.96 -23.29 14.69
N VAL A 561 26.91 -22.27 13.83
CA VAL A 561 26.72 -22.47 12.38
C VAL A 561 27.89 -23.29 11.80
N LYS A 562 29.13 -22.99 12.18
CA LYS A 562 30.30 -23.78 11.74
C LYS A 562 30.23 -25.24 12.16
N ARG A 563 29.79 -25.52 13.40
CA ARG A 563 29.63 -26.89 13.91
C ARG A 563 28.58 -27.65 13.11
N GLN A 564 27.43 -27.02 12.83
CA GLN A 564 26.36 -27.65 12.08
C GLN A 564 26.72 -27.82 10.59
N HIS A 565 27.44 -26.86 10.02
CA HIS A 565 27.97 -26.99 8.67
C HIS A 565 28.97 -28.16 8.55
N LYS A 566 29.87 -28.31 9.54
CA LYS A 566 30.78 -29.46 9.58
C LYS A 566 30.01 -30.80 9.67
N LYS A 567 28.93 -30.87 10.50
CA LYS A 567 28.05 -32.02 10.54
C LYS A 567 27.42 -32.33 9.18
N ALA A 568 26.97 -31.30 8.44
CA ALA A 568 26.42 -31.47 7.10
C ALA A 568 27.49 -32.03 6.12
N ILE A 569 28.73 -31.54 6.17
CA ILE A 569 29.86 -32.07 5.37
C ILE A 569 30.13 -33.53 5.70
N GLU A 570 30.13 -33.92 6.99
CA GLU A 570 30.34 -35.29 7.42
C GLU A 570 29.25 -36.21 6.87
N ILE A 571 27.96 -35.85 7.04
CA ILE A 571 26.81 -36.60 6.50
C ILE A 571 26.93 -36.79 4.98
N LEU A 572 27.23 -35.72 4.23
CA LEU A 572 27.33 -35.77 2.78
C LEU A 572 28.55 -36.55 2.29
N THR A 573 29.64 -36.50 3.03
CA THR A 573 30.88 -37.28 2.70
C THR A 573 30.64 -38.76 2.89
N GLU A 574 29.99 -39.16 3.98
CA GLU A 574 29.60 -40.56 4.25
C GLU A 574 28.63 -41.10 3.20
N ASN A 575 27.75 -40.24 2.67
CA ASN A 575 26.71 -40.60 1.71
C ASN A 575 27.03 -40.08 0.29
N ARG A 576 28.33 -39.93 -0.06
CA ARG A 576 28.76 -39.33 -1.32
C ARG A 576 28.20 -40.00 -2.56
N GLN A 577 28.09 -41.32 -2.58
CA GLN A 577 27.55 -42.07 -3.70
C GLN A 577 26.08 -41.73 -3.96
N LYS A 578 25.27 -41.62 -2.87
CA LYS A 578 23.87 -41.23 -2.96
C LYS A 578 23.69 -39.79 -3.40
N LEU A 579 24.56 -38.88 -2.91
CA LEU A 579 24.58 -37.50 -3.34
C LEU A 579 24.77 -37.38 -4.86
N ASP A 580 25.77 -38.09 -5.41
CA ASP A 580 26.08 -38.08 -6.83
C ASP A 580 24.96 -38.70 -7.68
N GLU A 581 24.35 -39.82 -7.23
CA GLU A 581 23.24 -40.50 -7.89
C GLU A 581 21.98 -39.62 -7.96
N LEU A 582 21.56 -39.09 -6.81
CA LEU A 582 20.39 -38.23 -6.68
C LEU A 582 20.56 -36.91 -7.45
N SER A 583 21.75 -36.31 -7.37
CA SER A 583 22.04 -35.06 -8.11
C SER A 583 21.99 -35.26 -9.62
N ARG A 584 22.46 -36.38 -10.13
CA ARG A 584 22.35 -36.74 -11.55
C ARG A 584 20.89 -36.95 -11.95
N PHE A 585 20.12 -37.65 -11.14
CA PHE A 585 18.70 -37.92 -11.37
C PHE A 585 17.89 -36.61 -11.38
N LEU A 586 18.16 -35.70 -10.44
CA LEU A 586 17.54 -34.37 -10.40
C LEU A 586 17.95 -33.50 -11.59
N TYR A 587 19.24 -33.54 -12.00
CA TYR A 587 19.72 -32.84 -13.18
C TYR A 587 18.98 -33.26 -14.47
N GLU A 588 18.71 -34.57 -14.63
CA GLU A 588 18.02 -35.12 -15.81
C GLU A 588 16.52 -34.82 -15.79
N LYS A 589 15.87 -34.95 -14.63
CA LYS A 589 14.42 -34.77 -14.49
C LYS A 589 13.97 -33.34 -14.20
N GLU A 590 14.87 -32.47 -13.74
CA GLU A 590 14.64 -31.08 -13.27
C GLU A 590 13.72 -30.96 -12.04
N THR A 591 12.86 -31.93 -11.80
CA THR A 591 11.96 -31.99 -10.64
C THR A 591 11.74 -33.45 -10.26
N ILE A 592 11.89 -33.76 -8.96
CA ILE A 592 11.64 -35.06 -8.40
C ILE A 592 10.70 -34.98 -7.19
N THR A 593 9.88 -36.02 -6.99
CA THR A 593 9.01 -36.13 -5.82
C THR A 593 9.77 -36.69 -4.63
N GLY A 594 9.23 -36.47 -3.41
CA GLY A 594 9.79 -37.08 -2.20
C GLY A 594 9.81 -38.60 -2.25
N GLU A 595 8.80 -39.23 -2.85
CA GLU A 595 8.75 -40.70 -3.05
C GLU A 595 9.88 -41.20 -3.94
N GLU A 596 10.16 -40.50 -5.04
CA GLU A 596 11.25 -40.84 -5.94
C GLU A 596 12.62 -40.66 -5.28
N PHE A 597 12.77 -39.58 -4.48
CA PHE A 597 13.96 -39.31 -3.70
C PHE A 597 14.21 -40.43 -2.67
N MET A 598 13.20 -40.79 -1.85
CA MET A 598 13.30 -41.83 -0.85
C MET A 598 13.58 -43.20 -1.46
N ARG A 599 12.94 -43.55 -2.56
CA ARG A 599 13.20 -44.81 -3.28
C ARG A 599 14.66 -45.00 -3.70
N ILE A 600 15.31 -43.91 -4.16
CA ILE A 600 16.73 -43.96 -4.56
C ILE A 600 17.63 -43.96 -3.31
N LEU A 601 17.22 -43.27 -2.27
CA LEU A 601 17.97 -43.20 -1.02
C LEU A 601 18.04 -44.57 -0.30
N GLU A 602 16.93 -45.31 -0.29
CA GLU A 602 16.78 -46.62 0.37
C GLU A 602 17.29 -47.81 -0.48
N ALA A 603 17.41 -47.65 -1.79
CA ALA A 603 17.97 -48.66 -2.69
C ALA A 603 19.47 -48.83 -2.53
#